data_9f918766cf66884be85be68e9111baef
#
_entry.id   9f918766cf66884be85be68e9111baef
#
_cell.length_a   1.000
_cell.length_b   1.000
_cell.length_c   1.000
_cell.angle_alpha   90.00
_cell.angle_beta   90.00
_cell.angle_gamma   90.00
#
_symmetry.space_group_name_H-M   'P 1'
#
loop_
_entity.id
_entity.type
_entity.pdbx_description
1 polymer ?
#
loop_
_entity_poly.entity_id
_entity_poly.type
_entity_poly.pdbx_seq_one_letter_code
_entity_poly.pdbx_strand_id
1 'polypeptide(L)'
;MAFVPGLTLCRRFHDEVLAPLLARRCPGLAYAAGLLDGGSELLGLDTPRSTDHDWGPRGQLFVADAADVAPVRAALDAGLPARFLGWPTRFAGGPDTRLGVVDAAGDRHGVSVDELGGWLRGRLGLDPAAGVSTEDWLSLPTQRLAELTGGAVFHDGLGGALRAARTRLAWYPDDVWRHVLSAAWTRIGQGEHLAGRCAEVGDELGSRVVTAGLARDLMRLGLLLHRRWPPYDKWLGTLFARLPQAPPVVAALTDALGPGGWTAREAGLGRALETLADWTNGTGLAAPVDPRVRPFHGRPFLVLDAGRFATALRAAIGDPALRARPPVGAVDQYLDNVDVLTHPERVRRLAAALPPR
;
A
#
# COMPACT_ATOMS: atom_id res chain seq x y z
N MET A 1 13.37 -21.99 17.82
CA MET A 1 11.89 -21.89 17.99
C MET A 1 11.26 -22.16 16.63
N ALA A 2 10.08 -22.80 16.58
CA ALA A 2 9.34 -22.91 15.33
C ALA A 2 8.77 -21.54 14.94
N PHE A 3 8.90 -21.15 13.68
CA PHE A 3 8.30 -19.94 13.15
C PHE A 3 6.77 -20.02 13.19
N VAL A 4 6.14 -18.96 13.67
CA VAL A 4 4.68 -18.78 13.64
C VAL A 4 4.43 -17.48 12.87
N PRO A 5 3.53 -17.43 11.86
CA PRO A 5 3.21 -16.18 11.18
C PRO A 5 2.85 -15.06 12.17
N GLY A 6 3.42 -13.88 11.95
CA GLY A 6 3.34 -12.78 12.92
C GLY A 6 1.92 -12.37 13.27
N LEU A 7 0.98 -12.35 12.32
CA LEU A 7 -0.43 -12.10 12.63
C LEU A 7 -1.04 -13.14 13.56
N THR A 8 -0.70 -14.40 13.38
CA THR A 8 -1.15 -15.50 14.25
C THR A 8 -0.53 -15.36 15.65
N LEU A 9 0.77 -15.08 15.72
CA LEU A 9 1.48 -14.84 16.98
C LEU A 9 0.86 -13.68 17.76
N CYS A 10 0.64 -12.55 17.11
CA CYS A 10 0.12 -11.34 17.75
C CYS A 10 -1.35 -11.50 18.17
N ARG A 11 -2.18 -12.20 17.39
CA ARG A 11 -3.54 -12.54 17.80
C ARG A 11 -3.54 -13.39 19.06
N ARG A 12 -2.75 -14.46 19.07
CA ARG A 12 -2.62 -15.32 20.26
C ARG A 12 -2.07 -14.53 21.46
N PHE A 13 -1.11 -13.65 21.23
CA PHE A 13 -0.58 -12.77 22.30
C PHE A 13 -1.67 -11.86 22.88
N HIS A 14 -2.53 -11.29 22.01
CA HIS A 14 -3.69 -10.55 22.49
C HIS A 14 -4.63 -11.45 23.31
N ASP A 15 -5.05 -12.58 22.76
CA ASP A 15 -6.12 -13.40 23.35
C ASP A 15 -5.67 -14.10 24.65
N GLU A 16 -4.41 -14.57 24.70
CA GLU A 16 -3.86 -15.36 25.81
C GLU A 16 -3.17 -14.49 26.89
N VAL A 17 -2.70 -13.27 26.54
CA VAL A 17 -1.93 -12.43 27.46
C VAL A 17 -2.56 -11.05 27.67
N LEU A 18 -2.76 -10.27 26.60
CA LEU A 18 -3.18 -8.86 26.75
C LEU A 18 -4.61 -8.75 27.26
N ALA A 19 -5.57 -9.45 26.69
CA ALA A 19 -6.96 -9.39 27.09
C ALA A 19 -7.17 -9.83 28.56
N PRO A 20 -6.62 -10.96 29.04
CA PRO A 20 -6.70 -11.33 30.44
C PRO A 20 -5.97 -10.35 31.39
N LEU A 21 -4.87 -9.76 30.95
CA LEU A 21 -4.15 -8.75 31.74
C LEU A 21 -4.99 -7.49 31.93
N LEU A 22 -5.56 -6.97 30.83
CA LEU A 22 -6.42 -5.79 30.85
C LEU A 22 -7.67 -6.02 31.68
N ALA A 23 -8.32 -7.18 31.56
CA ALA A 23 -9.49 -7.52 32.36
C ALA A 23 -9.21 -7.48 33.88
N ARG A 24 -7.99 -7.87 34.29
CA ARG A 24 -7.59 -7.85 35.71
C ARG A 24 -7.11 -6.49 36.18
N ARG A 25 -6.35 -5.75 35.38
CA ARG A 25 -5.65 -4.51 35.80
C ARG A 25 -6.42 -3.24 35.43
N CYS A 26 -7.29 -3.31 34.43
CA CYS A 26 -8.10 -2.19 33.96
C CYS A 26 -9.56 -2.65 33.78
N PRO A 27 -10.23 -3.07 34.88
CA PRO A 27 -11.60 -3.62 34.79
C PRO A 27 -12.55 -2.57 34.19
N GLY A 28 -13.37 -2.99 33.24
CA GLY A 28 -14.33 -2.09 32.56
C GLY A 28 -13.76 -1.23 31.45
N LEU A 29 -12.45 -1.32 31.15
CA LEU A 29 -11.84 -0.58 30.04
C LEU A 29 -12.44 -0.97 28.72
N ALA A 30 -13.02 -0.01 28.01
CA ALA A 30 -13.37 -0.16 26.58
C ALA A 30 -12.12 0.08 25.73
N TYR A 31 -11.74 -0.88 24.90
CA TYR A 31 -10.57 -0.77 24.04
C TYR A 31 -10.76 -1.47 22.68
N ALA A 32 -9.97 -1.11 21.70
CA ALA A 32 -9.76 -1.89 20.49
C ALA A 32 -8.31 -2.37 20.42
N ALA A 33 -8.08 -3.49 19.73
CA ALA A 33 -6.76 -4.07 19.58
C ALA A 33 -6.57 -4.63 18.16
N GLY A 34 -5.36 -4.51 17.65
CA GLY A 34 -5.01 -5.05 16.34
C GLY A 34 -3.51 -5.08 16.08
N LEU A 35 -3.14 -5.60 14.92
CA LEU A 35 -1.83 -5.42 14.35
C LEU A 35 -1.97 -4.69 13.02
N LEU A 36 -1.50 -3.44 12.99
CA LEU A 36 -1.59 -2.47 11.91
C LEU A 36 -0.24 -1.72 11.80
N ASP A 37 -0.12 -0.80 10.83
CA ASP A 37 0.94 0.21 10.81
C ASP A 37 2.38 -0.30 10.59
N GLY A 38 2.56 -1.28 9.75
CA GLY A 38 3.89 -1.71 9.31
C GLY A 38 4.26 -3.13 9.72
N GLY A 39 5.04 -3.74 8.85
CA GLY A 39 5.48 -5.11 8.97
C GLY A 39 5.01 -5.98 7.79
N SER A 40 5.85 -6.93 7.40
CA SER A 40 5.54 -7.85 6.31
C SER A 40 4.36 -8.76 6.62
N GLU A 41 4.13 -9.06 7.89
CA GLU A 41 3.01 -9.87 8.38
C GLU A 41 1.64 -9.24 8.11
N LEU A 42 1.55 -7.91 8.01
CA LEU A 42 0.28 -7.23 7.65
C LEU A 42 -0.23 -7.63 6.28
N LEU A 43 0.69 -7.96 5.38
CA LEU A 43 0.44 -8.37 4.01
C LEU A 43 0.53 -9.91 3.84
N GLY A 44 0.76 -10.65 4.93
CA GLY A 44 0.98 -12.09 4.91
C GLY A 44 2.24 -12.47 4.12
N LEU A 45 3.30 -11.66 4.26
CA LEU A 45 4.57 -11.82 3.54
C LEU A 45 5.75 -12.10 4.47
N ASP A 46 5.49 -12.27 5.76
CA ASP A 46 6.52 -12.60 6.72
C ASP A 46 7.01 -14.04 6.57
N THR A 47 8.27 -14.22 6.86
CA THR A 47 9.00 -15.51 6.77
C THR A 47 9.87 -15.66 8.03
N PRO A 48 10.52 -16.83 8.24
CA PRO A 48 11.51 -16.96 9.31
C PRO A 48 12.60 -15.86 9.30
N ARG A 49 12.93 -15.30 8.14
CA ARG A 49 13.88 -14.17 8.02
C ARG A 49 13.35 -12.88 8.61
N SER A 50 12.03 -12.67 8.60
CA SER A 50 11.39 -11.44 9.11
C SER A 50 11.52 -11.27 10.63
N THR A 51 12.03 -12.30 11.35
CA THR A 51 12.25 -12.24 12.80
C THR A 51 13.52 -11.46 13.18
N ASP A 52 14.25 -10.92 12.20
CA ASP A 52 15.48 -10.17 12.42
C ASP A 52 15.24 -8.78 13.07
N HIS A 53 14.12 -8.11 12.78
CA HIS A 53 13.72 -6.83 13.39
C HIS A 53 12.23 -6.57 13.19
N ASP A 54 11.66 -5.64 13.98
CA ASP A 54 10.27 -5.18 13.91
C ASP A 54 9.22 -6.31 13.84
N TRP A 55 9.54 -7.46 14.43
CA TRP A 55 8.71 -8.65 14.46
C TRP A 55 8.65 -9.24 15.87
N GLY A 56 7.58 -9.96 16.23
CA GLY A 56 7.42 -10.63 17.53
C GLY A 56 6.05 -10.40 18.15
N PRO A 57 5.85 -10.76 19.44
CA PRO A 57 4.62 -10.49 20.19
C PRO A 57 4.40 -8.97 20.34
N ARG A 58 3.56 -8.39 19.50
CA ARG A 58 3.35 -6.94 19.41
C ARG A 58 1.92 -6.61 18.99
N GLY A 59 1.56 -5.34 19.02
CA GLY A 59 0.25 -4.87 18.57
C GLY A 59 -0.02 -3.43 18.98
N GLN A 60 -1.17 -2.93 18.57
CA GLN A 60 -1.71 -1.65 18.99
C GLN A 60 -2.93 -1.90 19.88
N LEU A 61 -2.99 -1.18 21.01
CA LEU A 61 -4.17 -1.01 21.82
C LEU A 61 -4.67 0.42 21.68
N PHE A 62 -5.93 0.56 21.41
CA PHE A 62 -6.59 1.85 21.27
C PHE A 62 -7.62 2.03 22.35
N VAL A 63 -7.58 3.19 23.01
CA VAL A 63 -8.55 3.61 24.02
C VAL A 63 -9.42 4.74 23.48
N ALA A 64 -10.59 4.96 24.11
CA ALA A 64 -11.48 6.03 23.73
C ALA A 64 -11.01 7.40 24.26
N ASP A 65 -10.41 7.42 25.46
CA ASP A 65 -9.94 8.64 26.10
C ASP A 65 -8.41 8.61 26.25
N ALA A 66 -7.77 9.71 25.92
CA ALA A 66 -6.32 9.88 26.09
C ALA A 66 -5.87 9.71 27.55
N ALA A 67 -6.75 9.99 28.53
CA ALA A 67 -6.47 9.81 29.95
C ALA A 67 -6.21 8.32 30.32
N ASP A 68 -6.78 7.38 29.57
CA ASP A 68 -6.57 5.94 29.80
C ASP A 68 -5.22 5.43 29.27
N VAL A 69 -4.54 6.18 28.43
CA VAL A 69 -3.27 5.74 27.80
C VAL A 69 -2.20 5.43 28.84
N ALA A 70 -1.95 6.35 29.79
CA ALA A 70 -0.89 6.17 30.78
C ALA A 70 -1.20 5.03 31.78
N PRO A 71 -2.42 4.90 32.32
CA PRO A 71 -2.78 3.76 33.17
C PRO A 71 -2.65 2.41 32.48
N VAL A 72 -3.12 2.31 31.23
CA VAL A 72 -3.02 1.07 30.44
C VAL A 72 -1.56 0.71 30.18
N ARG A 73 -0.74 1.68 29.79
CA ARG A 73 0.70 1.47 29.57
C ARG A 73 1.40 0.97 30.85
N ALA A 74 1.13 1.59 32.00
CA ALA A 74 1.66 1.14 33.29
C ALA A 74 1.21 -0.30 33.62
N ALA A 75 -0.04 -0.66 33.34
CA ALA A 75 -0.54 -2.01 33.54
C ALA A 75 0.20 -3.05 32.71
N LEU A 76 0.52 -2.71 31.44
CA LEU A 76 1.31 -3.55 30.54
C LEU A 76 2.75 -3.68 31.03
N ASP A 77 3.41 -2.58 31.40
CA ASP A 77 4.78 -2.58 31.91
C ASP A 77 4.94 -3.48 33.14
N ALA A 78 3.96 -3.45 34.04
CA ALA A 78 3.98 -4.25 35.27
C ALA A 78 3.53 -5.70 35.11
N GLY A 79 2.81 -6.04 34.03
CA GLY A 79 2.11 -7.32 33.92
C GLY A 79 2.51 -8.21 32.75
N LEU A 80 3.24 -7.71 31.76
CA LEU A 80 3.64 -8.52 30.62
C LEU A 80 4.69 -9.57 31.00
N PRO A 81 4.54 -10.84 30.58
CA PRO A 81 5.55 -11.86 30.79
C PRO A 81 6.80 -11.55 29.98
N ALA A 82 7.96 -12.02 30.41
CA ALA A 82 9.22 -11.80 29.69
C ALA A 82 9.24 -12.48 28.30
N ARG A 83 8.49 -13.59 28.15
CA ARG A 83 8.40 -14.35 26.90
C ARG A 83 6.97 -14.83 26.65
N PHE A 84 6.62 -14.95 25.38
CA PHE A 84 5.40 -15.58 24.91
C PHE A 84 5.72 -16.56 23.76
N LEU A 85 5.31 -17.81 23.88
CA LEU A 85 5.65 -18.89 22.93
C LEU A 85 7.15 -18.98 22.61
N GLY A 86 7.98 -18.68 23.60
CA GLY A 86 9.43 -18.65 23.45
C GLY A 86 9.99 -17.33 22.90
N TRP A 87 9.21 -16.46 22.28
CA TRP A 87 9.62 -15.15 21.78
C TRP A 87 9.66 -14.12 22.91
N PRO A 88 10.65 -13.19 22.92
CA PRO A 88 10.66 -12.11 23.90
C PRO A 88 9.47 -11.18 23.66
N THR A 89 8.93 -10.59 24.73
CA THR A 89 7.89 -9.57 24.66
C THR A 89 8.45 -8.17 24.86
N ARG A 90 9.74 -8.07 25.18
CA ARG A 90 10.50 -6.82 25.33
C ARG A 90 11.69 -6.84 24.41
N PHE A 91 11.97 -5.71 23.78
CA PHE A 91 12.92 -5.56 22.71
C PHE A 91 13.90 -4.42 23.02
N ALA A 92 15.14 -4.55 22.59
CA ALA A 92 16.08 -3.45 22.55
C ALA A 92 15.67 -2.48 21.42
N GLY A 93 15.53 -1.19 21.74
CA GLY A 93 15.29 -0.18 20.71
C GLY A 93 16.56 0.14 19.92
N GLY A 94 16.42 0.37 18.61
CA GLY A 94 17.47 0.90 17.75
C GLY A 94 17.05 2.24 17.14
N PRO A 95 18.00 3.05 16.63
CA PRO A 95 17.67 4.34 16.03
C PRO A 95 16.81 4.20 14.77
N ASP A 96 16.95 3.10 14.02
CA ASP A 96 16.30 2.86 12.73
C ASP A 96 15.19 1.80 12.79
N THR A 97 14.95 1.18 13.95
CA THR A 97 13.94 0.13 14.13
C THR A 97 12.99 0.49 15.28
N ARG A 98 11.70 0.21 15.11
CA ARG A 98 10.69 0.38 16.18
C ARG A 98 10.90 -0.64 17.30
N LEU A 99 11.24 -1.86 16.90
CA LEU A 99 11.62 -2.97 17.75
C LEU A 99 12.99 -3.48 17.26
N GLY A 100 13.94 -3.62 18.17
CA GLY A 100 15.25 -4.16 17.83
C GLY A 100 15.22 -5.65 17.50
N VAL A 101 16.38 -6.23 17.35
CA VAL A 101 16.58 -7.65 17.04
C VAL A 101 15.92 -8.51 18.12
N VAL A 102 15.17 -9.52 17.68
CA VAL A 102 14.33 -10.37 18.55
C VAL A 102 15.12 -11.10 19.66
N ASP A 103 16.42 -11.32 19.48
CA ASP A 103 17.27 -11.97 20.49
C ASP A 103 17.91 -11.01 21.49
N ALA A 104 17.78 -9.69 21.32
CA ALA A 104 18.29 -8.71 22.25
C ALA A 104 17.23 -8.40 23.33
N ALA A 105 17.53 -8.75 24.59
CA ALA A 105 16.70 -8.35 25.71
C ALA A 105 16.67 -6.81 25.81
N GLY A 106 15.47 -6.25 25.90
CA GLY A 106 15.23 -4.81 26.01
C GLY A 106 14.20 -4.49 27.07
N ASP A 107 14.00 -3.21 27.31
CA ASP A 107 13.04 -2.68 28.27
C ASP A 107 11.69 -2.28 27.65
N ARG A 108 11.62 -2.13 26.31
CA ARG A 108 10.41 -1.73 25.58
C ARG A 108 9.60 -2.94 25.13
N HIS A 109 8.34 -3.02 25.54
CA HIS A 109 7.42 -3.98 24.96
C HIS A 109 6.91 -3.53 23.57
N GLY A 110 6.53 -4.51 22.74
CA GLY A 110 6.06 -4.28 21.37
C GLY A 110 4.59 -3.82 21.25
N VAL A 111 3.94 -3.43 22.35
CA VAL A 111 2.54 -2.98 22.35
C VAL A 111 2.47 -1.47 22.49
N SER A 112 1.94 -0.77 21.48
CA SER A 112 1.59 0.64 21.61
C SER A 112 0.22 0.81 22.25
N VAL A 113 0.03 1.92 22.99
CA VAL A 113 -1.25 2.33 23.58
C VAL A 113 -1.50 3.77 23.19
N ASP A 114 -2.59 4.02 22.47
CA ASP A 114 -2.91 5.33 21.91
C ASP A 114 -4.42 5.61 22.00
N GLU A 115 -4.82 6.88 22.04
CA GLU A 115 -6.20 7.26 21.72
C GLU A 115 -6.45 7.09 20.24
N LEU A 116 -7.55 6.40 19.87
CA LEU A 116 -7.80 5.95 18.48
C LEU A 116 -7.80 7.10 17.46
N GLY A 117 -8.54 8.17 17.73
CA GLY A 117 -8.64 9.30 16.80
C GLY A 117 -7.31 10.06 16.65
N GLY A 118 -6.58 10.24 17.76
CA GLY A 118 -5.24 10.83 17.77
C GLY A 118 -4.25 10.02 16.96
N TRP A 119 -4.27 8.70 17.14
CA TRP A 119 -3.42 7.80 16.35
C TRP A 119 -3.73 7.86 14.85
N LEU A 120 -5.01 7.81 14.48
CA LEU A 120 -5.43 7.94 13.07
C LEU A 120 -5.00 9.28 12.48
N ARG A 121 -5.22 10.40 13.19
CA ARG A 121 -4.74 11.73 12.76
C ARG A 121 -3.22 11.76 12.60
N GLY A 122 -2.49 11.16 13.52
CA GLY A 122 -1.02 11.08 13.43
C GLY A 122 -0.51 10.28 12.23
N ARG A 123 -1.25 9.25 11.81
CA ARG A 123 -0.86 8.36 10.68
C ARG A 123 -1.34 8.85 9.31
N LEU A 124 -2.49 9.52 9.27
CA LEU A 124 -3.17 9.91 8.03
C LEU A 124 -3.15 11.42 7.80
N GLY A 125 -2.93 12.23 8.84
CA GLY A 125 -3.19 13.66 8.81
C GLY A 125 -4.68 14.02 8.83
N LEU A 126 -5.57 13.04 9.04
CA LEU A 126 -7.03 13.20 9.13
C LEU A 126 -7.63 12.17 10.08
N ASP A 127 -8.86 12.42 10.49
CA ASP A 127 -9.70 11.44 11.18
C ASP A 127 -10.74 10.88 10.20
N PRO A 128 -10.68 9.58 9.83
CA PRO A 128 -11.65 9.01 8.92
C PRO A 128 -13.09 9.07 9.43
N ALA A 129 -13.32 9.17 10.75
CA ALA A 129 -14.65 9.30 11.32
C ALA A 129 -15.36 10.59 10.87
N ALA A 130 -14.60 11.68 10.67
CA ALA A 130 -15.11 12.94 10.15
C ALA A 130 -15.41 12.94 8.64
N GLY A 131 -15.01 11.88 7.93
CA GLY A 131 -15.09 11.76 6.47
C GLY A 131 -13.70 11.77 5.83
N VAL A 132 -13.65 11.43 4.55
CA VAL A 132 -12.44 11.46 3.72
C VAL A 132 -12.78 12.21 2.44
N SER A 133 -12.27 13.41 2.29
CA SER A 133 -12.50 14.26 1.10
C SER A 133 -11.69 13.76 -0.10
N THR A 134 -11.97 14.29 -1.28
CA THR A 134 -11.19 14.02 -2.49
C THR A 134 -9.71 14.39 -2.31
N GLU A 135 -9.44 15.54 -1.68
CA GLU A 135 -8.09 16.00 -1.35
C GLU A 135 -7.38 15.05 -0.40
N ASP A 136 -8.09 14.54 0.61
CA ASP A 136 -7.56 13.55 1.53
C ASP A 136 -7.16 12.28 0.79
N TRP A 137 -8.06 11.73 -0.05
CA TRP A 137 -7.78 10.54 -0.84
C TRP A 137 -6.55 10.70 -1.73
N LEU A 138 -6.40 11.84 -2.40
CA LEU A 138 -5.26 12.11 -3.29
C LEU A 138 -3.94 12.36 -2.52
N SER A 139 -4.02 12.68 -1.23
CA SER A 139 -2.86 12.87 -0.36
C SER A 139 -2.47 11.63 0.44
N LEU A 140 -3.23 10.53 0.37
CA LEU A 140 -2.92 9.30 1.09
C LEU A 140 -2.07 8.36 0.22
N PRO A 141 -0.81 8.04 0.60
CA PRO A 141 -0.01 7.04 -0.10
C PRO A 141 -0.66 5.65 -0.01
N THR A 142 -0.63 4.89 -1.10
CA THR A 142 -1.22 3.54 -1.15
C THR A 142 -0.55 2.58 -0.16
N GLN A 143 0.74 2.73 0.12
CA GLN A 143 1.42 1.97 1.18
C GLN A 143 0.77 2.21 2.54
N ARG A 144 0.46 3.47 2.89
CA ARG A 144 -0.20 3.80 4.16
C ARG A 144 -1.59 3.19 4.25
N LEU A 145 -2.34 3.21 3.15
CA LEU A 145 -3.64 2.56 3.06
C LEU A 145 -3.52 1.03 3.19
N ALA A 146 -2.52 0.41 2.56
CA ALA A 146 -2.23 -1.01 2.71
C ALA A 146 -1.89 -1.39 4.17
N GLU A 147 -1.13 -0.57 4.89
CA GLU A 147 -0.76 -0.79 6.28
C GLU A 147 -1.97 -0.70 7.23
N LEU A 148 -2.89 0.22 6.99
CA LEU A 148 -4.07 0.42 7.83
C LEU A 148 -5.20 -0.56 7.53
N THR A 149 -5.35 -0.96 6.29
CA THR A 149 -6.40 -1.90 5.87
C THR A 149 -5.93 -3.34 5.85
N GLY A 150 -4.62 -3.57 5.79
CA GLY A 150 -3.98 -4.86 6.01
C GLY A 150 -3.97 -5.27 7.48
N GLY A 151 -3.22 -6.30 7.81
CA GLY A 151 -3.17 -6.83 9.18
C GLY A 151 -4.52 -7.34 9.71
N ALA A 152 -4.74 -7.23 11.01
CA ALA A 152 -5.96 -7.71 11.62
C ALA A 152 -6.40 -6.89 12.84
N VAL A 153 -7.71 -6.76 13.03
CA VAL A 153 -8.33 -6.32 14.29
C VAL A 153 -8.61 -7.56 15.14
N PHE A 154 -8.09 -7.59 16.34
CA PHE A 154 -8.25 -8.70 17.29
C PHE A 154 -9.50 -8.48 18.17
N HIS A 155 -9.70 -7.25 18.62
CA HIS A 155 -10.82 -6.82 19.44
C HIS A 155 -11.25 -5.41 19.07
N ASP A 156 -12.55 -5.09 19.16
CA ASP A 156 -13.07 -3.74 18.92
C ASP A 156 -14.25 -3.46 19.87
N GLY A 157 -13.89 -3.13 21.11
CA GLY A 157 -14.81 -2.71 22.16
C GLY A 157 -15.13 -1.22 22.16
N LEU A 158 -14.67 -0.46 21.14
CA LEU A 158 -14.96 0.96 20.95
C LEU A 158 -16.19 1.17 20.04
N GLY A 159 -17.22 0.37 20.19
CA GLY A 159 -18.41 0.47 19.34
C GLY A 159 -18.17 0.16 17.87
N GLY A 160 -17.10 -0.54 17.53
CA GLY A 160 -16.72 -0.85 16.15
C GLY A 160 -15.95 0.27 15.44
N ALA A 161 -15.49 1.31 16.15
CA ALA A 161 -14.88 2.49 15.56
C ALA A 161 -13.61 2.18 14.73
N LEU A 162 -12.76 1.26 15.21
CA LEU A 162 -11.56 0.84 14.46
C LEU A 162 -11.92 0.14 13.15
N ARG A 163 -12.90 -0.79 13.20
CA ARG A 163 -13.38 -1.49 11.99
C ARG A 163 -14.05 -0.53 11.01
N ALA A 164 -14.85 0.43 11.52
CA ALA A 164 -15.50 1.44 10.69
C ALA A 164 -14.48 2.33 9.96
N ALA A 165 -13.42 2.77 10.65
CA ALA A 165 -12.32 3.53 10.03
C ALA A 165 -11.64 2.72 8.91
N ARG A 166 -11.32 1.45 9.15
CA ARG A 166 -10.72 0.55 8.13
C ARG A 166 -11.64 0.30 6.94
N THR A 167 -12.94 0.11 7.17
CA THR A 167 -13.93 -0.07 6.11
C THR A 167 -14.01 1.17 5.22
N ARG A 168 -13.98 2.36 5.81
CA ARG A 168 -14.00 3.63 5.08
C ARG A 168 -12.76 3.82 4.21
N LEU A 169 -11.61 3.33 4.66
CA LEU A 169 -10.34 3.37 3.93
C LEU A 169 -10.10 2.15 3.02
N ALA A 170 -11.05 1.23 2.92
CA ALA A 170 -10.86 -0.03 2.20
C ALA A 170 -10.61 0.18 0.70
N TRP A 171 -11.27 1.18 0.09
CA TRP A 171 -11.05 1.52 -1.31
C TRP A 171 -11.51 2.95 -1.63
N TYR A 172 -10.97 3.48 -2.73
CA TYR A 172 -11.36 4.78 -3.28
C TYR A 172 -12.85 4.86 -3.64
N PRO A 173 -13.50 6.04 -3.50
CA PRO A 173 -14.73 6.33 -4.23
C PRO A 173 -14.50 6.24 -5.75
N ASP A 174 -15.53 5.90 -6.52
CA ASP A 174 -15.39 5.62 -7.96
C ASP A 174 -14.74 6.76 -8.76
N ASP A 175 -15.07 8.01 -8.49
CA ASP A 175 -14.49 9.15 -9.22
C ASP A 175 -13.00 9.33 -8.89
N VAL A 176 -12.61 9.15 -7.63
CA VAL A 176 -11.19 9.16 -7.23
C VAL A 176 -10.46 8.00 -7.89
N TRP A 177 -11.06 6.82 -7.93
CA TRP A 177 -10.49 5.66 -8.60
C TRP A 177 -10.31 5.88 -10.10
N ARG A 178 -11.31 6.46 -10.80
CA ARG A 178 -11.19 6.87 -12.21
C ARG A 178 -10.01 7.84 -12.40
N HIS A 179 -9.89 8.83 -11.53
CA HIS A 179 -8.80 9.81 -11.60
C HIS A 179 -7.42 9.17 -11.43
N VAL A 180 -7.25 8.30 -10.42
CA VAL A 180 -6.00 7.58 -10.16
C VAL A 180 -5.62 6.64 -11.31
N LEU A 181 -6.60 5.91 -11.87
CA LEU A 181 -6.37 5.06 -13.04
C LEU A 181 -6.05 5.88 -14.31
N SER A 182 -6.76 7.00 -14.52
CA SER A 182 -6.46 7.92 -15.62
C SER A 182 -5.03 8.46 -15.54
N ALA A 183 -4.56 8.81 -14.34
CA ALA A 183 -3.20 9.26 -14.13
C ALA A 183 -2.17 8.14 -14.38
N ALA A 184 -2.45 6.92 -13.93
CA ALA A 184 -1.58 5.77 -14.21
C ALA A 184 -1.43 5.50 -15.71
N TRP A 185 -2.54 5.49 -16.46
CA TRP A 185 -2.51 5.35 -17.91
C TRP A 185 -1.84 6.54 -18.62
N THR A 186 -2.00 7.77 -18.11
CA THR A 186 -1.29 8.95 -18.65
C THR A 186 0.22 8.76 -18.51
N ARG A 187 0.70 8.32 -17.34
CA ARG A 187 2.13 8.05 -17.09
C ARG A 187 2.67 6.94 -17.98
N ILE A 188 1.93 5.85 -18.15
CA ILE A 188 2.28 4.75 -19.07
C ILE A 188 2.37 5.27 -20.49
N GLY A 189 1.39 6.06 -20.96
CA GLY A 189 1.40 6.64 -22.30
C GLY A 189 2.57 7.58 -22.59
N GLN A 190 3.04 8.30 -21.54
CA GLN A 190 4.24 9.12 -21.63
C GLN A 190 5.53 8.30 -21.77
N GLY A 191 5.53 7.06 -21.28
CA GLY A 191 6.72 6.20 -21.23
C GLY A 191 6.74 5.09 -22.30
N GLU A 192 5.59 4.59 -22.74
CA GLU A 192 5.49 3.36 -23.54
C GLU A 192 6.31 3.37 -24.84
N HIS A 193 6.42 4.53 -25.49
CA HIS A 193 7.19 4.69 -26.73
C HIS A 193 8.70 4.89 -26.50
N LEU A 194 9.14 5.21 -25.28
CA LEU A 194 10.54 5.54 -25.01
C LEU A 194 11.45 4.31 -25.08
N ALA A 195 10.98 3.13 -24.69
CA ALA A 195 11.76 1.90 -24.75
C ALA A 195 12.17 1.57 -26.20
N GLY A 196 11.24 1.73 -27.16
CA GLY A 196 11.51 1.58 -28.61
C GLY A 196 12.44 2.65 -29.14
N ARG A 197 12.27 3.91 -28.73
CA ARG A 197 13.13 5.01 -29.16
C ARG A 197 14.58 4.85 -28.69
N CYS A 198 14.81 4.33 -27.49
CA CYS A 198 16.15 3.96 -27.04
C CYS A 198 16.73 2.84 -27.91
N ALA A 199 15.94 1.83 -28.24
CA ALA A 199 16.38 0.73 -29.10
C ALA A 199 16.76 1.20 -30.52
N GLU A 200 16.02 2.14 -31.12
CA GLU A 200 16.31 2.71 -32.43
C GLU A 200 17.71 3.36 -32.52
N VAL A 201 18.21 3.94 -31.42
CA VAL A 201 19.52 4.58 -31.37
C VAL A 201 20.61 3.66 -30.79
N GLY A 202 20.32 2.38 -30.59
CA GLY A 202 21.25 1.40 -30.05
C GLY A 202 21.49 1.51 -28.53
N ASP A 203 20.72 2.32 -27.81
CA ASP A 203 20.80 2.45 -26.35
C ASP A 203 20.05 1.30 -25.66
N GLU A 204 20.71 0.15 -25.58
CA GLU A 204 20.15 -1.05 -24.96
C GLU A 204 19.93 -0.86 -23.45
N LEU A 205 20.84 -0.16 -22.78
CA LEU A 205 20.70 0.11 -21.34
C LEU A 205 19.50 1.02 -21.04
N GLY A 206 19.38 2.12 -21.78
CA GLY A 206 18.24 3.04 -21.64
C GLY A 206 16.90 2.34 -21.94
N SER A 207 16.84 1.51 -22.97
CA SER A 207 15.66 0.71 -23.31
C SER A 207 15.26 -0.22 -22.15
N ARG A 208 16.21 -0.90 -21.48
CA ARG A 208 15.96 -1.76 -20.30
C ARG A 208 15.49 -0.96 -19.09
N VAL A 209 16.12 0.19 -18.81
CA VAL A 209 15.73 1.06 -17.68
C VAL A 209 14.30 1.56 -17.85
N VAL A 210 13.94 2.03 -19.06
CA VAL A 210 12.56 2.46 -19.36
C VAL A 210 11.58 1.29 -19.19
N THR A 211 11.93 0.11 -19.72
CA THR A 211 11.09 -1.10 -19.60
C THR A 211 10.87 -1.50 -18.14
N ALA A 212 11.90 -1.43 -17.30
CA ALA A 212 11.75 -1.72 -15.87
C ALA A 212 10.82 -0.72 -15.16
N GLY A 213 10.92 0.57 -15.51
CA GLY A 213 9.99 1.59 -15.03
C GLY A 213 8.54 1.31 -15.44
N LEU A 214 8.33 0.97 -16.72
CA LEU A 214 7.00 0.59 -17.23
C LEU A 214 6.46 -0.68 -16.54
N ALA A 215 7.29 -1.69 -16.32
CA ALA A 215 6.88 -2.92 -15.62
C ALA A 215 6.40 -2.61 -14.19
N ARG A 216 7.09 -1.72 -13.46
CA ARG A 216 6.66 -1.23 -12.15
C ARG A 216 5.31 -0.54 -12.22
N ASP A 217 5.13 0.38 -13.17
CA ASP A 217 3.88 1.13 -13.33
C ASP A 217 2.72 0.21 -13.73
N LEU A 218 2.96 -0.79 -14.58
CA LEU A 218 1.97 -1.81 -14.96
C LEU A 218 1.56 -2.70 -13.79
N MET A 219 2.50 -3.13 -12.94
CA MET A 219 2.16 -3.89 -11.73
C MET A 219 1.32 -3.05 -10.74
N ARG A 220 1.66 -1.76 -10.54
CA ARG A 220 0.87 -0.84 -9.72
C ARG A 220 -0.53 -0.66 -10.28
N LEU A 221 -0.65 -0.40 -11.57
CA LEU A 221 -1.94 -0.31 -12.27
C LEU A 221 -2.77 -1.59 -12.09
N GLY A 222 -2.17 -2.76 -12.29
CA GLY A 222 -2.86 -4.04 -12.15
C GLY A 222 -3.41 -4.27 -10.75
N LEU A 223 -2.67 -3.90 -9.69
CA LEU A 223 -3.17 -3.94 -8.31
C LEU A 223 -4.35 -2.98 -8.13
N LEU A 224 -4.25 -1.75 -8.64
CA LEU A 224 -5.33 -0.76 -8.57
C LEU A 224 -6.59 -1.23 -9.29
N LEU A 225 -6.46 -1.89 -10.45
CA LEU A 225 -7.60 -2.46 -11.19
C LEU A 225 -8.34 -3.56 -10.41
N HIS A 226 -7.62 -4.29 -9.55
CA HIS A 226 -8.17 -5.34 -8.69
C HIS A 226 -8.53 -4.86 -7.27
N ARG A 227 -8.62 -3.53 -7.04
CA ARG A 227 -8.93 -2.92 -5.74
C ARG A 227 -7.98 -3.41 -4.64
N ARG A 228 -6.68 -3.44 -4.96
CA ARG A 228 -5.61 -3.76 -4.02
C ARG A 228 -4.67 -2.56 -3.92
N TRP A 229 -4.38 -2.13 -2.70
CA TRP A 229 -3.43 -1.05 -2.47
C TRP A 229 -2.02 -1.49 -2.88
N PRO A 230 -1.39 -0.83 -3.88
CA PRO A 230 0.00 -1.09 -4.22
C PRO A 230 0.93 -0.83 -3.02
N PRO A 231 1.76 -1.80 -2.62
CA PRO A 231 2.76 -1.58 -1.59
C PRO A 231 3.99 -0.88 -2.18
N TYR A 232 4.96 -0.55 -1.31
CA TYR A 232 6.28 -0.12 -1.75
C TYR A 232 7.00 -1.25 -2.52
N ASP A 233 8.05 -0.87 -3.28
CA ASP A 233 8.63 -1.71 -4.33
C ASP A 233 9.15 -3.09 -3.87
N LYS A 234 9.60 -3.21 -2.59
CA LYS A 234 10.01 -4.52 -2.03
C LYS A 234 8.96 -5.62 -2.19
N TRP A 235 7.68 -5.27 -2.04
CA TRP A 235 6.58 -6.23 -2.03
C TRP A 235 5.68 -6.14 -3.27
N LEU A 236 5.93 -5.17 -4.15
CA LEU A 236 5.08 -4.90 -5.31
C LEU A 236 4.94 -6.14 -6.21
N GLY A 237 6.06 -6.72 -6.65
CA GLY A 237 6.05 -7.89 -7.53
C GLY A 237 5.38 -9.10 -6.87
N THR A 238 5.66 -9.32 -5.57
CA THR A 238 5.08 -10.45 -4.82
C THR A 238 3.57 -10.33 -4.70
N LEU A 239 3.04 -9.14 -4.34
CA LEU A 239 1.60 -8.94 -4.21
C LEU A 239 0.90 -8.94 -5.58
N PHE A 240 1.54 -8.38 -6.60
CA PHE A 240 1.00 -8.44 -7.96
C PHE A 240 0.86 -9.90 -8.43
N ALA A 241 1.90 -10.73 -8.25
CA ALA A 241 1.88 -12.13 -8.65
C ALA A 241 0.84 -12.99 -7.89
N ARG A 242 0.35 -12.52 -6.73
CA ARG A 242 -0.73 -13.18 -5.98
C ARG A 242 -2.13 -12.90 -6.52
N LEU A 243 -2.29 -11.97 -7.45
CA LEU A 243 -3.58 -11.78 -8.13
C LEU A 243 -3.89 -13.00 -9.00
N PRO A 244 -5.07 -13.61 -8.90
CA PRO A 244 -5.44 -14.79 -9.70
C PRO A 244 -5.27 -14.59 -11.21
N GLN A 245 -5.42 -13.36 -11.68
CA GLN A 245 -5.33 -12.98 -13.09
C GLN A 245 -3.90 -12.62 -13.53
N ALA A 246 -2.95 -12.48 -12.60
CA ALA A 246 -1.60 -11.99 -12.90
C ALA A 246 -0.70 -12.93 -13.76
N PRO A 247 -0.83 -14.27 -13.75
CA PRO A 247 0.16 -15.14 -14.40
C PRO A 247 0.52 -14.75 -15.84
N PRO A 248 -0.42 -14.40 -16.74
CA PRO A 248 -0.07 -13.97 -18.10
C PRO A 248 0.76 -12.68 -18.14
N VAL A 249 0.45 -11.72 -17.28
CA VAL A 249 1.18 -10.44 -17.19
C VAL A 249 2.56 -10.66 -16.58
N VAL A 250 2.66 -11.48 -15.52
CA VAL A 250 3.95 -11.85 -14.92
C VAL A 250 4.88 -12.47 -15.94
N ALA A 251 4.38 -13.44 -16.74
CA ALA A 251 5.16 -14.06 -17.81
C ALA A 251 5.59 -13.01 -18.87
N ALA A 252 4.67 -12.16 -19.30
CA ALA A 252 4.95 -11.12 -20.30
C ALA A 252 6.00 -10.10 -19.82
N LEU A 253 5.91 -9.66 -18.57
CA LEU A 253 6.89 -8.75 -17.97
C LEU A 253 8.24 -9.43 -17.73
N THR A 254 8.25 -10.72 -17.37
CA THR A 254 9.49 -11.50 -17.22
C THR A 254 10.20 -11.61 -18.57
N ASP A 255 9.48 -11.89 -19.66
CA ASP A 255 10.04 -11.90 -21.01
C ASP A 255 10.61 -10.52 -21.39
N ALA A 256 9.84 -9.44 -21.13
CA ALA A 256 10.26 -8.08 -21.43
C ALA A 256 11.54 -7.68 -20.69
N LEU A 257 11.73 -8.13 -19.46
CA LEU A 257 12.90 -7.84 -18.62
C LEU A 257 14.03 -8.88 -18.78
N GLY A 258 13.77 -9.95 -19.53
CA GLY A 258 14.71 -11.03 -19.78
C GLY A 258 15.90 -10.62 -20.64
N PRO A 259 16.82 -11.58 -20.92
CA PRO A 259 18.05 -11.32 -21.69
C PRO A 259 17.81 -11.11 -23.19
N GLY A 260 16.57 -11.32 -23.68
CA GLY A 260 16.18 -11.11 -25.08
C GLY A 260 16.44 -9.67 -25.56
N GLY A 261 16.67 -9.53 -26.86
CA GLY A 261 16.84 -8.21 -27.48
C GLY A 261 15.53 -7.40 -27.53
N TRP A 262 15.58 -6.27 -28.21
CA TRP A 262 14.45 -5.33 -28.33
C TRP A 262 13.13 -6.00 -28.76
N THR A 263 13.16 -6.86 -29.79
CA THR A 263 11.95 -7.51 -30.32
C THR A 263 11.22 -8.35 -29.26
N ALA A 264 11.97 -9.09 -28.44
CA ALA A 264 11.39 -9.88 -27.34
C ALA A 264 10.81 -8.96 -26.24
N ARG A 265 11.50 -7.87 -25.95
CA ARG A 265 11.07 -6.84 -24.98
C ARG A 265 9.78 -6.17 -25.42
N GLU A 266 9.70 -5.74 -26.65
CA GLU A 266 8.49 -5.14 -27.25
C GLU A 266 7.31 -6.10 -27.18
N ALA A 267 7.51 -7.34 -27.61
CA ALA A 267 6.46 -8.36 -27.59
C ALA A 267 5.95 -8.63 -26.16
N GLY A 268 6.84 -8.67 -25.18
CA GLY A 268 6.49 -8.82 -23.77
C GLY A 268 5.69 -7.63 -23.25
N LEU A 269 6.17 -6.40 -23.49
CA LEU A 269 5.45 -5.17 -23.11
C LEU A 269 4.08 -5.10 -23.76
N GLY A 270 3.96 -5.41 -25.08
CA GLY A 270 2.69 -5.40 -25.79
C GLY A 270 1.66 -6.32 -25.16
N ARG A 271 2.02 -7.58 -24.86
CA ARG A 271 1.12 -8.53 -24.19
C ARG A 271 0.68 -8.05 -22.81
N ALA A 272 1.60 -7.48 -22.03
CA ALA A 272 1.27 -6.95 -20.70
C ALA A 272 0.31 -5.75 -20.80
N LEU A 273 0.58 -4.82 -21.71
CA LEU A 273 -0.26 -3.64 -21.97
C LEU A 273 -1.67 -4.04 -22.42
N GLU A 274 -1.80 -4.93 -23.42
CA GLU A 274 -3.09 -5.41 -23.91
C GLU A 274 -3.91 -6.08 -22.80
N THR A 275 -3.27 -6.92 -21.98
CA THR A 275 -3.96 -7.59 -20.87
C THR A 275 -4.49 -6.60 -19.82
N LEU A 276 -3.69 -5.60 -19.45
CA LEU A 276 -4.12 -4.58 -18.47
C LEU A 276 -5.17 -3.63 -19.06
N ALA A 277 -5.14 -3.40 -20.37
CA ALA A 277 -6.16 -2.68 -21.11
C ALA A 277 -7.51 -3.42 -21.05
N ASP A 278 -7.49 -4.74 -21.26
CA ASP A 278 -8.69 -5.60 -21.11
C ASP A 278 -9.19 -5.58 -19.65
N TRP A 279 -8.32 -5.64 -18.66
CA TRP A 279 -8.73 -5.52 -17.25
C TRP A 279 -9.37 -4.16 -16.96
N THR A 280 -8.83 -3.07 -17.56
CA THR A 280 -9.41 -1.73 -17.42
C THR A 280 -10.83 -1.68 -17.95
N ASN A 281 -11.05 -2.21 -19.17
CA ASN A 281 -12.39 -2.32 -19.74
C ASN A 281 -13.32 -3.15 -18.86
N GLY A 282 -12.81 -4.25 -18.29
CA GLY A 282 -13.55 -5.14 -17.37
C GLY A 282 -14.00 -4.49 -16.06
N THR A 283 -13.43 -3.33 -15.67
CA THR A 283 -13.89 -2.60 -14.47
C THR A 283 -15.26 -1.95 -14.65
N GLY A 284 -15.68 -1.66 -15.87
CA GLY A 284 -16.91 -0.92 -16.18
C GLY A 284 -16.88 0.56 -15.76
N LEU A 285 -15.73 1.11 -15.38
CA LEU A 285 -15.60 2.50 -14.91
C LEU A 285 -15.72 3.55 -16.00
N ALA A 286 -15.47 3.17 -17.26
CA ALA A 286 -15.56 4.03 -18.43
C ALA A 286 -16.04 3.25 -19.65
N ALA A 287 -16.34 3.95 -20.74
CA ALA A 287 -16.61 3.31 -22.02
C ALA A 287 -15.39 2.47 -22.45
N PRO A 288 -15.61 1.25 -23.00
CA PRO A 288 -14.50 0.38 -23.41
C PRO A 288 -13.68 1.00 -24.53
N VAL A 289 -12.37 0.76 -24.47
CA VAL A 289 -11.38 1.21 -25.47
C VAL A 289 -10.73 -0.01 -26.08
N ASP A 290 -10.45 0.01 -27.39
CA ASP A 290 -9.74 -1.08 -28.07
C ASP A 290 -8.40 -1.37 -27.38
N PRO A 291 -8.18 -2.59 -26.84
CA PRO A 291 -7.03 -2.95 -26.03
C PRO A 291 -5.79 -3.33 -26.85
N ARG A 292 -5.84 -3.22 -28.19
CA ARG A 292 -4.74 -3.70 -29.03
C ARG A 292 -3.65 -2.67 -29.20
N VAL A 293 -2.39 -3.17 -29.19
CA VAL A 293 -1.24 -2.38 -29.59
C VAL A 293 -1.32 -2.01 -31.07
N ARG A 294 -0.67 -0.91 -31.44
CA ARG A 294 -0.71 -0.32 -32.77
C ARG A 294 0.61 0.34 -33.13
N PRO A 295 0.89 0.58 -34.41
CA PRO A 295 2.09 1.30 -34.80
C PRO A 295 2.18 2.69 -34.18
N PHE A 296 3.36 3.07 -33.72
CA PHE A 296 3.63 4.42 -33.20
C PHE A 296 4.11 5.31 -34.35
N HIS A 297 3.20 6.10 -34.91
CA HIS A 297 3.47 6.92 -36.12
C HIS A 297 4.10 6.05 -37.26
N GLY A 298 5.17 6.52 -37.87
CA GLY A 298 5.94 5.77 -38.89
C GLY A 298 7.14 5.01 -38.30
N ARG A 299 7.16 4.72 -37.02
CA ARG A 299 8.29 4.04 -36.33
C ARG A 299 8.15 2.52 -36.37
N PRO A 300 9.27 1.78 -36.31
CA PRO A 300 9.27 0.32 -36.40
C PRO A 300 8.97 -0.35 -35.05
N PHE A 301 8.06 0.21 -34.24
CA PHE A 301 7.63 -0.37 -32.96
C PHE A 301 6.17 -0.07 -32.66
N LEU A 302 5.61 -0.85 -31.72
CA LEU A 302 4.21 -0.78 -31.32
C LEU A 302 4.05 -0.11 -29.95
N VAL A 303 2.91 0.55 -29.77
CA VAL A 303 2.43 1.11 -28.50
C VAL A 303 0.96 0.76 -28.31
N LEU A 304 0.47 0.79 -27.07
CA LEU A 304 -0.96 0.69 -26.79
C LEU A 304 -1.71 1.98 -27.16
N ASP A 305 -1.02 3.13 -27.19
CA ASP A 305 -1.61 4.46 -27.17
C ASP A 305 -2.47 4.64 -25.92
N ALA A 306 -1.80 4.45 -24.79
CA ALA A 306 -2.39 4.36 -23.44
C ALA A 306 -3.17 5.62 -23.04
N GLY A 307 -2.86 6.76 -23.65
CA GLY A 307 -3.60 8.00 -23.48
C GLY A 307 -5.10 7.90 -23.76
N ARG A 308 -5.52 6.95 -24.61
CA ARG A 308 -6.94 6.69 -24.90
C ARG A 308 -7.70 6.19 -23.68
N PHE A 309 -7.09 5.30 -22.88
CA PHE A 309 -7.66 4.80 -21.63
C PHE A 309 -7.72 5.91 -20.59
N ALA A 310 -6.66 6.72 -20.48
CA ALA A 310 -6.65 7.90 -19.62
C ALA A 310 -7.80 8.87 -19.95
N THR A 311 -8.00 9.13 -21.23
CA THR A 311 -9.06 10.02 -21.73
C THR A 311 -10.45 9.47 -21.42
N ALA A 312 -10.70 8.18 -21.68
CA ALA A 312 -11.99 7.54 -21.41
C ALA A 312 -12.34 7.56 -19.91
N LEU A 313 -11.39 7.21 -19.05
CA LEU A 313 -11.56 7.24 -17.59
C LEU A 313 -11.83 8.66 -17.10
N ARG A 314 -11.07 9.65 -17.58
CA ARG A 314 -11.26 11.04 -17.18
C ARG A 314 -12.62 11.59 -17.62
N ALA A 315 -13.09 11.26 -18.80
CA ALA A 315 -14.40 11.67 -19.29
C ALA A 315 -15.55 11.10 -18.44
N ALA A 316 -15.35 9.95 -17.80
CA ALA A 316 -16.32 9.29 -16.94
C ALA A 316 -16.34 9.81 -15.48
N ILE A 317 -15.42 10.71 -15.09
CA ILE A 317 -15.45 11.34 -13.75
C ILE A 317 -16.66 12.27 -13.67
N GLY A 318 -17.54 12.00 -12.70
CA GLY A 318 -18.76 12.79 -12.46
C GLY A 318 -18.47 14.15 -11.81
N ASP A 319 -17.52 14.21 -10.87
CA ASP A 319 -17.11 15.44 -10.19
C ASP A 319 -16.34 16.39 -11.14
N PRO A 320 -16.90 17.56 -11.50
CA PRO A 320 -16.23 18.49 -12.42
C PRO A 320 -14.92 19.05 -11.88
N ALA A 321 -14.82 19.26 -10.57
CA ALA A 321 -13.62 19.80 -9.94
C ALA A 321 -12.48 18.77 -10.02
N LEU A 322 -12.78 17.50 -9.72
CA LEU A 322 -11.81 16.41 -9.86
C LEU A 322 -11.42 16.17 -11.32
N ARG A 323 -12.38 16.19 -12.24
CA ARG A 323 -12.13 16.04 -13.68
C ARG A 323 -11.24 17.16 -14.25
N ALA A 324 -11.30 18.37 -13.69
CA ALA A 324 -10.47 19.51 -14.09
C ALA A 324 -9.03 19.44 -13.58
N ARG A 325 -8.73 18.58 -12.59
CA ARG A 325 -7.38 18.44 -12.03
C ARG A 325 -6.37 17.91 -13.08
N PRO A 326 -5.07 18.26 -12.92
CA PRO A 326 -4.01 17.62 -13.71
C PRO A 326 -4.05 16.09 -13.56
N PRO A 327 -3.80 15.32 -14.63
CA PRO A 327 -3.83 13.85 -14.58
C PRO A 327 -2.54 13.29 -13.96
N VAL A 328 -2.23 13.69 -12.73
CA VAL A 328 -1.03 13.24 -11.98
C VAL A 328 -1.36 12.20 -10.92
N GLY A 329 -2.65 12.07 -10.54
CA GLY A 329 -3.15 11.05 -9.63
C GLY A 329 -2.96 11.35 -8.15
N ALA A 330 -2.84 10.29 -7.34
CA ALA A 330 -2.52 10.39 -5.93
C ALA A 330 -1.03 10.62 -5.71
N VAL A 331 -0.68 11.06 -4.50
CA VAL A 331 0.66 11.56 -4.16
C VAL A 331 1.80 10.60 -4.53
N ASP A 332 1.63 9.32 -4.34
CA ASP A 332 2.65 8.29 -4.65
C ASP A 332 2.71 7.89 -6.13
N GLN A 333 1.92 8.54 -6.99
CA GLN A 333 2.07 8.43 -8.44
C GLN A 333 3.05 9.47 -9.02
N TYR A 334 3.38 10.53 -8.27
CA TYR A 334 4.33 11.58 -8.69
C TYR A 334 5.44 11.87 -7.68
N LEU A 335 5.36 11.35 -6.46
CA LEU A 335 6.41 11.40 -5.45
C LEU A 335 6.94 9.99 -5.18
N ASP A 336 8.27 9.88 -5.07
CA ASP A 336 8.97 8.62 -4.82
C ASP A 336 10.10 8.86 -3.80
N ASN A 337 9.73 9.39 -2.62
CA ASN A 337 10.68 9.67 -1.55
C ASN A 337 10.07 9.26 -0.20
N VAL A 338 10.73 8.33 0.49
CA VAL A 338 10.26 7.75 1.75
C VAL A 338 10.09 8.82 2.84
N ASP A 339 11.04 9.77 2.94
CA ASP A 339 10.98 10.86 3.92
C ASP A 339 9.82 11.85 3.68
N VAL A 340 9.24 11.82 2.50
CA VAL A 340 8.01 12.57 2.20
C VAL A 340 6.79 11.69 2.47
N LEU A 341 6.73 10.51 1.87
CA LEU A 341 5.54 9.65 1.87
C LEU A 341 5.17 9.10 3.26
N THR A 342 6.12 9.04 4.19
CA THR A 342 5.89 8.61 5.57
C THR A 342 5.42 9.72 6.51
N HIS A 343 5.45 10.99 6.06
CA HIS A 343 5.08 12.16 6.87
C HIS A 343 3.81 12.84 6.33
N PRO A 344 2.63 12.64 6.93
CA PRO A 344 1.36 13.16 6.43
C PRO A 344 1.35 14.67 6.13
N GLU A 345 1.99 15.48 6.99
CA GLU A 345 2.07 16.93 6.78
C GLU A 345 2.87 17.31 5.53
N ARG A 346 3.99 16.62 5.26
CA ARG A 346 4.81 16.87 4.05
C ARG A 346 4.02 16.52 2.80
N VAL A 347 3.38 15.36 2.83
CA VAL A 347 2.54 14.89 1.73
C VAL A 347 1.42 15.89 1.42
N ARG A 348 0.67 16.32 2.45
CA ARG A 348 -0.43 17.27 2.29
C ARG A 348 0.01 18.61 1.71
N ARG A 349 1.14 19.14 2.16
CA ARG A 349 1.71 20.40 1.62
C ARG A 349 2.04 20.27 0.14
N LEU A 350 2.67 19.16 -0.27
CA LEU A 350 3.02 18.93 -1.67
C LEU A 350 1.80 18.64 -2.55
N ALA A 351 0.83 17.89 -2.05
CA ALA A 351 -0.43 17.65 -2.76
C ALA A 351 -1.22 18.95 -2.99
N ALA A 352 -1.23 19.86 -2.00
CA ALA A 352 -1.89 21.18 -2.10
C ALA A 352 -1.20 22.12 -3.10
N ALA A 353 0.06 21.89 -3.45
CA ALA A 353 0.79 22.67 -4.44
C ALA A 353 0.41 22.35 -5.91
N LEU A 354 -0.45 21.33 -6.13
CA LEU A 354 -0.97 20.96 -7.45
C LEU A 354 -2.42 21.47 -7.61
N PRO A 355 -2.64 22.77 -7.87
CA PRO A 355 -3.98 23.32 -8.00
C PRO A 355 -4.70 22.75 -9.23
N PRO A 356 -6.03 22.76 -9.29
CA PRO A 356 -6.76 22.59 -10.54
C PRO A 356 -6.30 23.63 -11.56
N ARG A 357 -6.28 23.26 -12.84
CA ARG A 357 -5.97 24.18 -13.92
C ARG A 357 -7.06 25.25 -14.05
#